data_cf8f8ed4085929d49b6381b6b1e777cf
#
_entry.id   cf8f8ed4085929d49b6381b6b1e777cf
#
_cell.length_a   1.000
_cell.length_b   1.000
_cell.length_c   1.000
_cell.angle_alpha   90.00
_cell.angle_beta   90.00
_cell.angle_gamma   90.00
#
_symmetry.space_group_name_H-M   'P 1'
#
loop_
_entity.id
_entity.type
_entity.pdbx_description
1 polymer ?
#
loop_
_entity_poly.entity_id
_entity_poly.type
_entity_poly.pdbx_seq_one_letter_code
_entity_poly.pdbx_strand_id
1 'polypeptide(L)'
;MVCMPHSDIAAKHDRLVWIDLEMTGLDPERHVIVEVAAVITDGNLNILGEGIDLVVHATEEELAQMDSFVTEMHTKSGLDKEIRESSTSIGEAEDAVLTLINEHCDPEHPAPLAGNSIATDRTFIRTYMPRLDSALHYRMIDVSTIKELARRWHPRA
;
A
#
# COMPACT_ATOMS: atom_id res chain seq x y z
N MET A 1 -14.09 -16.39 -36.37
CA MET A 1 -14.37 -16.57 -34.93
C MET A 1 -13.04 -16.91 -34.29
N VAL A 2 -12.31 -15.85 -33.86
CA VAL A 2 -10.98 -16.00 -33.27
C VAL A 2 -11.18 -16.31 -31.77
N CYS A 3 -10.81 -17.53 -31.39
CA CYS A 3 -10.83 -17.98 -30.01
C CYS A 3 -9.74 -17.17 -29.25
N MET A 4 -10.14 -16.25 -28.41
CA MET A 4 -9.21 -15.60 -27.46
C MET A 4 -8.71 -16.69 -26.51
N PRO A 5 -7.41 -16.73 -26.19
CA PRO A 5 -6.90 -17.72 -25.27
C PRO A 5 -7.45 -17.46 -23.85
N HIS A 6 -8.06 -18.47 -23.26
CA HIS A 6 -8.61 -18.46 -21.89
C HIS A 6 -7.56 -18.17 -20.80
N SER A 7 -6.28 -18.08 -21.16
CA SER A 7 -5.17 -17.90 -20.23
C SER A 7 -5.07 -16.48 -19.63
N ASP A 8 -5.46 -15.43 -20.36
CA ASP A 8 -5.25 -14.04 -19.92
C ASP A 8 -6.32 -13.54 -18.94
N ILE A 9 -7.55 -14.06 -19.05
CA ILE A 9 -8.64 -13.68 -18.13
C ILE A 9 -8.43 -14.37 -16.77
N ALA A 10 -8.13 -15.67 -16.75
CA ALA A 10 -7.81 -16.38 -15.50
C ALA A 10 -6.60 -15.78 -14.76
N ALA A 11 -5.63 -15.23 -15.52
CA ALA A 11 -4.44 -14.59 -14.92
C ALA A 11 -4.74 -13.31 -14.17
N LYS A 12 -5.76 -12.54 -14.55
CA LYS A 12 -6.11 -11.26 -13.86
C LYS A 12 -6.87 -11.44 -12.55
N HIS A 13 -7.43 -12.61 -12.28
CA HIS A 13 -8.15 -12.93 -11.05
C HIS A 13 -7.23 -13.26 -9.85
N ASP A 14 -5.93 -13.47 -10.11
CA ASP A 14 -4.96 -13.86 -9.07
C ASP A 14 -3.92 -12.76 -8.87
N ARG A 15 -4.42 -11.54 -8.59
CA ARG A 15 -3.57 -10.37 -8.36
C ARG A 15 -3.53 -10.02 -6.87
N LEU A 16 -2.38 -9.50 -6.45
CA LEU A 16 -2.16 -8.95 -5.12
C LEU A 16 -1.73 -7.49 -5.27
N VAL A 17 -2.35 -6.62 -4.49
CA VAL A 17 -1.98 -5.20 -4.40
C VAL A 17 -1.15 -5.02 -3.13
N TRP A 18 0.15 -4.92 -3.27
CA TRP A 18 1.08 -4.67 -2.17
C TRP A 18 1.16 -3.18 -1.94
N ILE A 19 0.91 -2.75 -0.72
CA ILE A 19 1.05 -1.35 -0.31
C ILE A 19 1.85 -1.31 0.99
N ASP A 20 2.72 -0.33 1.08
CA ASP A 20 3.43 0.06 2.29
C ASP A 20 3.31 1.58 2.45
N LEU A 21 2.91 2.04 3.62
CA LEU A 21 2.69 3.44 3.92
C LEU A 21 3.66 3.90 4.99
N GLU A 22 4.22 5.10 4.82
CA GLU A 22 4.81 5.84 5.92
C GLU A 22 3.83 6.91 6.41
N MET A 23 3.74 7.06 7.71
CA MET A 23 2.83 7.99 8.36
C MET A 23 3.55 8.83 9.42
N THR A 24 2.92 9.92 9.85
CA THR A 24 3.41 10.73 10.97
C THR A 24 3.20 10.08 12.34
N GLY A 25 2.54 8.91 12.37
CA GLY A 25 2.27 8.09 13.54
C GLY A 25 1.17 7.07 13.26
N LEU A 26 0.64 6.39 14.26
CA LEU A 26 -0.24 5.23 14.07
C LEU A 26 -1.74 5.50 14.36
N ASP A 27 -2.09 6.73 14.73
CA ASP A 27 -3.48 7.12 15.00
C ASP A 27 -4.07 7.87 13.80
N PRO A 28 -4.97 7.26 13.01
CA PRO A 28 -5.51 7.88 11.79
C PRO A 28 -6.41 9.10 12.03
N GLU A 29 -6.80 9.37 13.29
CA GLU A 29 -7.54 10.60 13.63
C GLU A 29 -6.60 11.81 13.82
N ARG A 30 -5.30 11.56 13.97
CA ARG A 30 -4.29 12.60 14.28
C ARG A 30 -3.13 12.64 13.29
N HIS A 31 -2.83 11.51 12.70
CA HIS A 31 -1.66 11.33 11.86
C HIS A 31 -2.04 11.17 10.39
N VAL A 32 -1.15 11.57 9.51
CA VAL A 32 -1.37 11.57 8.07
C VAL A 32 -0.37 10.65 7.37
N ILE A 33 -0.72 10.24 6.14
CA ILE A 33 0.15 9.50 5.24
C ILE A 33 1.16 10.47 4.62
N VAL A 34 2.44 10.10 4.64
CA VAL A 34 3.55 10.89 4.09
C VAL A 34 4.32 10.19 2.97
N GLU A 35 4.14 8.88 2.80
CA GLU A 35 4.68 8.13 1.67
C GLU A 35 3.75 6.97 1.31
N VAL A 36 3.63 6.68 0.02
CA VAL A 36 2.84 5.59 -0.52
C VAL A 36 3.69 4.81 -1.51
N ALA A 37 4.09 3.59 -1.15
CA ALA A 37 4.69 2.64 -2.07
C ALA A 37 3.68 1.57 -2.45
N ALA A 38 3.57 1.23 -3.75
CA ALA A 38 2.67 0.19 -4.22
C ALA A 38 3.27 -0.62 -5.37
N VAL A 39 3.00 -1.93 -5.35
CA VAL A 39 3.40 -2.90 -6.38
C VAL A 39 2.27 -3.87 -6.61
N ILE A 40 2.03 -4.27 -7.86
CA ILE A 40 1.11 -5.36 -8.19
C ILE A 40 1.91 -6.62 -8.50
N THR A 41 1.45 -7.75 -7.99
CA THR A 41 1.99 -9.08 -8.36
C THR A 41 0.88 -10.02 -8.82
N ASP A 42 1.27 -11.09 -9.51
CA ASP A 42 0.43 -12.28 -9.62
C ASP A 42 0.51 -13.13 -8.32
N GLY A 43 -0.24 -14.23 -8.27
CA GLY A 43 -0.24 -15.14 -7.12
C GLY A 43 1.08 -15.90 -6.91
N ASN A 44 1.99 -15.89 -7.89
CA ASN A 44 3.33 -16.44 -7.79
C ASN A 44 4.38 -15.39 -7.39
N LEU A 45 3.94 -14.17 -7.06
CA LEU A 45 4.77 -13.03 -6.66
C LEU A 45 5.65 -12.45 -7.79
N ASN A 46 5.29 -12.70 -9.06
CA ASN A 46 5.93 -12.00 -10.17
C ASN A 46 5.38 -10.57 -10.23
N ILE A 47 6.28 -9.58 -10.21
CA ILE A 47 5.92 -8.16 -10.30
C ILE A 47 5.36 -7.85 -11.68
N LEU A 48 4.28 -7.08 -11.74
CA LEU A 48 3.59 -6.65 -12.94
C LEU A 48 3.73 -5.14 -13.11
N GLY A 49 4.30 -4.75 -14.23
CA GLY A 49 4.59 -3.34 -14.50
C GLY A 49 5.68 -2.76 -13.60
N GLU A 50 5.68 -1.45 -13.51
CA GLU A 50 6.53 -0.71 -12.57
C GLU A 50 5.71 -0.36 -11.33
N GLY A 51 6.29 -0.49 -10.16
CA GLY A 51 5.68 -0.01 -8.92
C GLY A 51 5.65 1.51 -8.86
N ILE A 52 5.01 2.03 -7.85
CA ILE A 52 5.04 3.46 -7.51
C ILE A 52 5.64 3.65 -6.13
N ASP A 53 6.28 4.79 -5.94
CA ASP A 53 6.80 5.26 -4.67
C ASP A 53 6.67 6.80 -4.68
N LEU A 54 5.77 7.32 -3.84
CA LEU A 54 5.36 8.71 -3.86
C LEU A 54 5.42 9.30 -2.46
N VAL A 55 6.24 10.32 -2.28
CA VAL A 55 6.27 11.12 -1.07
C VAL A 55 5.14 12.15 -1.11
N VAL A 56 4.26 12.12 -0.12
CA VAL A 56 3.10 12.99 0.02
C VAL A 56 3.46 14.20 0.88
N HIS A 57 3.05 15.38 0.44
CA HIS A 57 3.26 16.60 1.22
C HIS A 57 2.48 16.58 2.53
N ALA A 58 3.15 17.01 3.61
CA ALA A 58 2.52 17.28 4.89
C ALA A 58 2.95 18.65 5.42
N THR A 59 2.03 19.31 6.11
CA THR A 59 2.26 20.62 6.73
C THR A 59 3.16 20.50 7.97
N GLU A 60 3.78 21.60 8.39
CA GLU A 60 4.56 21.62 9.63
C GLU A 60 3.71 21.29 10.88
N GLU A 61 2.40 21.59 10.86
CA GLU A 61 1.48 21.23 11.93
C GLU A 61 1.25 19.72 12.00
N GLU A 62 1.13 19.05 10.85
CA GLU A 62 1.00 17.59 10.75
C GLU A 62 2.31 16.89 11.13
N LEU A 63 3.45 17.41 10.68
CA LEU A 63 4.77 16.90 11.06
C LEU A 63 5.06 17.06 12.55
N ALA A 64 4.55 18.12 13.18
CA ALA A 64 4.69 18.35 14.62
C ALA A 64 3.92 17.33 15.48
N GLN A 65 3.03 16.50 14.89
CA GLN A 65 2.35 15.41 15.58
C GLN A 65 3.23 14.17 15.75
N MET A 66 4.35 14.06 15.03
CA MET A 66 5.29 12.94 15.17
C MET A 66 5.89 12.91 16.58
N ASP A 67 5.97 11.73 17.16
CA ASP A 67 6.77 11.52 18.35
C ASP A 67 8.29 11.53 18.03
N SER A 68 9.11 11.47 19.06
CA SER A 68 10.57 11.51 18.90
C SER A 68 11.13 10.32 18.11
N PHE A 69 10.48 9.15 18.20
CA PHE A 69 10.91 7.95 17.50
C PHE A 69 10.64 8.08 15.99
N VAL A 70 9.43 8.47 15.61
CA VAL A 70 9.04 8.66 14.20
C VAL A 70 9.85 9.81 13.59
N THR A 71 10.03 10.92 14.30
CA THR A 71 10.86 12.03 13.87
C THR A 71 12.30 11.59 13.58
N GLU A 72 12.92 10.83 14.50
CA GLU A 72 14.29 10.33 14.31
C GLU A 72 14.38 9.38 13.12
N MET A 73 13.39 8.51 12.95
CA MET A 73 13.33 7.53 11.85
C MET A 73 13.26 8.26 10.48
N HIS A 74 12.33 9.20 10.31
CA HIS A 74 12.19 9.95 9.08
C HIS A 74 13.36 10.90 8.80
N THR A 75 13.96 11.49 9.84
CA THR A 75 15.18 12.29 9.69
C THR A 75 16.36 11.43 9.23
N LYS A 76 16.54 10.24 9.77
CA LYS A 76 17.63 9.33 9.38
C LYS A 76 17.48 8.82 7.94
N SER A 77 16.27 8.56 7.49
CA SER A 77 16.01 8.14 6.10
C SER A 77 16.08 9.32 5.11
N GLY A 78 15.95 10.56 5.58
CA GLY A 78 15.86 11.77 4.76
C GLY A 78 14.43 12.10 4.32
N LEU A 79 13.45 11.27 4.67
CA LEU A 79 12.06 11.41 4.29
C LEU A 79 11.44 12.72 4.81
N ASP A 80 11.84 13.19 6.00
CA ASP A 80 11.36 14.46 6.56
C ASP A 80 11.62 15.67 5.67
N LYS A 81 12.74 15.67 4.93
CA LYS A 81 13.06 16.69 3.94
C LYS A 81 12.23 16.52 2.69
N GLU A 82 12.11 15.31 2.18
CA GLU A 82 11.35 14.99 0.98
C GLU A 82 9.87 15.33 1.13
N ILE A 83 9.28 15.11 2.31
CA ILE A 83 7.89 15.48 2.62
C ILE A 83 7.67 17.00 2.48
N ARG A 84 8.60 17.83 3.01
CA ARG A 84 8.51 19.29 2.90
C ARG A 84 8.69 19.80 1.48
N GLU A 85 9.53 19.14 0.69
CA GLU A 85 9.82 19.50 -0.70
C GLU A 85 8.77 18.93 -1.66
N SER A 86 7.99 17.92 -1.25
CA SER A 86 6.94 17.35 -2.08
C SER A 86 5.79 18.33 -2.33
N SER A 87 5.23 18.25 -3.51
CA SER A 87 3.99 18.91 -3.89
C SER A 87 2.84 17.93 -4.12
N THR A 88 3.09 16.62 -3.95
CA THR A 88 2.10 15.57 -4.18
C THR A 88 1.07 15.57 -3.06
N SER A 89 -0.19 15.70 -3.40
CA SER A 89 -1.31 15.56 -2.47
C SER A 89 -1.68 14.09 -2.26
N ILE A 90 -2.37 13.79 -1.17
CA ILE A 90 -2.90 12.45 -0.91
C ILE A 90 -3.88 11.99 -2.00
N GLY A 91 -4.64 12.91 -2.60
CA GLY A 91 -5.54 12.61 -3.71
C GLY A 91 -4.79 12.19 -4.98
N GLU A 92 -3.68 12.84 -5.29
CA GLU A 92 -2.82 12.46 -6.44
C GLU A 92 -2.14 11.09 -6.19
N ALA A 93 -1.73 10.81 -4.95
CA ALA A 93 -1.19 9.50 -4.58
C ALA A 93 -2.27 8.40 -4.72
N GLU A 94 -3.50 8.66 -4.26
CA GLU A 94 -4.62 7.74 -4.45
C GLU A 94 -4.91 7.49 -5.93
N ASP A 95 -4.92 8.53 -6.77
CA ASP A 95 -5.13 8.42 -8.22
C ASP A 95 -4.03 7.57 -8.89
N ALA A 96 -2.78 7.72 -8.47
CA ALA A 96 -1.67 6.94 -8.99
C ALA A 96 -1.81 5.44 -8.66
N VAL A 97 -2.17 5.09 -7.41
CA VAL A 97 -2.41 3.70 -7.02
C VAL A 97 -3.60 3.12 -7.77
N LEU A 98 -4.70 3.87 -7.91
CA LEU A 98 -5.88 3.44 -8.68
C LEU A 98 -5.54 3.20 -10.16
N THR A 99 -4.70 4.04 -10.75
CA THR A 99 -4.22 3.85 -12.11
C THR A 99 -3.45 2.54 -12.24
N LEU A 100 -2.51 2.27 -11.33
CA LEU A 100 -1.74 1.02 -11.28
C LEU A 100 -2.66 -0.22 -11.15
N ILE A 101 -3.69 -0.14 -10.28
CA ILE A 101 -4.68 -1.21 -10.11
C ILE A 101 -5.48 -1.43 -11.41
N ASN A 102 -5.95 -0.36 -12.06
CA ASN A 102 -6.75 -0.46 -13.27
C ASN A 102 -5.98 -1.06 -14.46
N GLU A 103 -4.68 -0.84 -14.52
CA GLU A 103 -3.82 -1.41 -15.55
C GLU A 103 -3.62 -2.92 -15.39
N HIS A 104 -3.53 -3.41 -14.17
CA HIS A 104 -3.06 -4.77 -13.88
C HIS A 104 -4.10 -5.70 -13.25
N CYS A 105 -5.16 -5.17 -12.65
CA CYS A 105 -6.19 -5.95 -11.97
C CYS A 105 -7.50 -6.00 -12.78
N ASP A 106 -8.36 -6.94 -12.43
CA ASP A 106 -9.70 -7.05 -13.00
C ASP A 106 -10.69 -6.25 -12.13
N PRO A 107 -11.42 -5.27 -12.68
CA PRO A 107 -12.37 -4.48 -11.91
C PRO A 107 -13.58 -5.30 -11.41
N GLU A 108 -13.90 -6.43 -12.06
CA GLU A 108 -14.99 -7.34 -11.62
C GLU A 108 -14.53 -8.27 -10.48
N HIS A 109 -13.21 -8.41 -10.29
CA HIS A 109 -12.61 -9.26 -9.26
C HIS A 109 -11.55 -8.47 -8.49
N PRO A 110 -11.96 -7.61 -7.53
CA PRO A 110 -11.05 -6.80 -6.75
C PRO A 110 -9.92 -7.61 -6.10
N ALA A 111 -8.69 -7.15 -6.26
CA ALA A 111 -7.54 -7.80 -5.68
C ALA A 111 -7.42 -7.51 -4.17
N PRO A 112 -6.97 -8.46 -3.35
CA PRO A 112 -6.72 -8.21 -1.93
C PRO A 112 -5.49 -7.32 -1.73
N LEU A 113 -5.58 -6.46 -0.71
CA LEU A 113 -4.45 -5.72 -0.17
C LEU A 113 -3.48 -6.67 0.52
N ALA A 114 -2.20 -6.53 0.26
CA ALA A 114 -1.13 -7.33 0.84
C ALA A 114 -0.03 -6.44 1.45
N GLY A 115 0.58 -6.89 2.53
CA GLY A 115 1.69 -6.19 3.19
C GLY A 115 2.00 -6.77 4.57
N ASN A 116 2.98 -6.18 5.25
CA ASN A 116 3.33 -6.62 6.60
C ASN A 116 2.59 -5.77 7.63
N SER A 117 1.84 -6.41 8.54
CA SER A 117 0.95 -5.73 9.49
C SER A 117 -0.07 -4.79 8.81
N ILE A 118 -0.52 -5.20 7.66
CA ILE A 118 -1.27 -4.41 6.67
C ILE A 118 -2.60 -3.84 7.19
N ALA A 119 -3.10 -4.32 8.32
CA ALA A 119 -4.31 -3.80 8.93
C ALA A 119 -4.17 -2.33 9.35
N THR A 120 -2.97 -1.92 9.77
CA THR A 120 -2.68 -0.51 10.09
C THR A 120 -2.79 0.34 8.83
N ASP A 121 -2.09 -0.04 7.76
CA ASP A 121 -2.15 0.65 6.46
C ASP A 121 -3.58 0.71 5.94
N ARG A 122 -4.34 -0.39 6.04
CA ARG A 122 -5.74 -0.42 5.62
C ARG A 122 -6.60 0.60 6.36
N THR A 123 -6.32 0.86 7.63
CA THR A 123 -7.05 1.87 8.42
C THR A 123 -6.77 3.28 7.88
N PHE A 124 -5.52 3.60 7.56
CA PHE A 124 -5.15 4.88 6.92
C PHE A 124 -5.73 5.01 5.51
N ILE A 125 -5.70 3.93 4.71
CA ILE A 125 -6.33 3.91 3.37
C ILE A 125 -7.82 4.25 3.47
N ARG A 126 -8.56 3.66 4.40
CA ARG A 126 -9.99 3.96 4.61
C ARG A 126 -10.23 5.42 4.93
N THR A 127 -9.36 6.01 5.73
CA THR A 127 -9.52 7.38 6.20
C THR A 127 -9.16 8.39 5.12
N TYR A 128 -8.04 8.18 4.41
CA TYR A 128 -7.45 9.17 3.53
C TYR A 128 -7.58 8.87 2.04
N MET A 129 -7.82 7.60 1.67
CA MET A 129 -7.92 7.12 0.29
C MET A 129 -9.16 6.23 0.10
N PRO A 130 -10.39 6.76 0.31
CA PRO A 130 -11.61 5.95 0.34
C PRO A 130 -11.96 5.31 -1.01
N ARG A 131 -11.56 5.91 -2.13
CA ARG A 131 -11.76 5.31 -3.46
C ARG A 131 -10.87 4.08 -3.64
N LEU A 132 -9.63 4.14 -3.14
CA LEU A 132 -8.72 3.01 -3.12
C LEU A 132 -9.26 1.88 -2.23
N ASP A 133 -9.75 2.21 -1.02
CA ASP A 133 -10.36 1.20 -0.14
C ASP A 133 -11.52 0.47 -0.82
N SER A 134 -12.34 1.20 -1.57
CA SER A 134 -13.48 0.66 -2.32
C SER A 134 -13.09 -0.20 -3.52
N ALA A 135 -11.91 0.04 -4.11
CA ALA A 135 -11.39 -0.72 -5.25
C ALA A 135 -10.71 -2.04 -4.83
N LEU A 136 -10.40 -2.20 -3.55
CA LEU A 136 -9.74 -3.38 -3.01
C LEU A 136 -10.74 -4.41 -2.50
N HIS A 137 -10.35 -5.69 -2.55
CA HIS A 137 -11.11 -6.76 -1.92
C HIS A 137 -11.19 -6.56 -0.40
N TYR A 138 -12.26 -7.03 0.24
CA TYR A 138 -12.41 -6.91 1.70
C TYR A 138 -11.40 -7.76 2.49
N ARG A 139 -10.90 -8.85 1.91
CA ARG A 139 -9.84 -9.68 2.49
C ARG A 139 -8.49 -9.02 2.29
N MET A 140 -7.57 -9.33 3.21
CA MET A 140 -6.18 -8.89 3.17
C MET A 140 -5.25 -10.09 3.26
N ILE A 141 -4.02 -9.91 2.78
CA ILE A 141 -2.91 -10.85 3.00
C ILE A 141 -1.89 -10.15 3.90
N ASP A 142 -1.86 -10.58 5.16
CA ASP A 142 -0.94 -10.04 6.16
C ASP A 142 0.25 -10.97 6.33
N VAL A 143 1.42 -10.52 5.89
CA VAL A 143 2.68 -11.26 6.01
C VAL A 143 3.05 -11.48 7.48
N SER A 144 2.71 -10.56 8.39
CA SER A 144 2.97 -10.73 9.82
C SER A 144 2.21 -11.92 10.39
N THR A 145 0.99 -12.17 9.93
CA THR A 145 0.21 -13.36 10.32
C THR A 145 0.90 -14.65 9.87
N ILE A 146 1.42 -14.67 8.63
CA ILE A 146 2.15 -15.84 8.12
C ILE A 146 3.43 -16.07 8.93
N LYS A 147 4.18 -15.02 9.24
CA LYS A 147 5.39 -15.08 10.07
C LYS A 147 5.08 -15.65 11.48
N GLU A 148 4.00 -15.21 12.11
CA GLU A 148 3.58 -15.68 13.41
C GLU A 148 3.16 -17.17 13.42
N LEU A 149 2.48 -17.62 12.38
CA LEU A 149 2.11 -19.01 12.20
C LEU A 149 3.33 -19.89 11.89
N ALA A 150 4.21 -19.44 10.97
CA ALA A 150 5.44 -20.14 10.63
C ALA A 150 6.35 -20.34 11.86
N ARG A 151 6.51 -19.32 12.68
CA ARG A 151 7.28 -19.40 13.93
C ARG A 151 6.74 -20.49 14.88
N ARG A 152 5.42 -20.70 14.92
CA ARG A 152 4.77 -21.70 15.78
C ARG A 152 4.82 -23.10 15.19
N TRP A 153 4.61 -23.22 13.89
CA TRP A 153 4.52 -24.52 13.22
C TRP A 153 5.89 -25.06 12.79
N HIS A 154 6.83 -24.16 12.51
CA HIS A 154 8.17 -24.47 12.02
C HIS A 154 9.26 -23.74 12.81
N PRO A 155 9.39 -23.96 14.14
CA PRO A 155 10.29 -23.19 15.01
C PRO A 155 11.78 -23.35 14.70
N ARG A 156 12.15 -24.20 13.74
CA ARG A 156 13.53 -24.45 13.29
C ARG A 156 13.81 -23.96 11.86
N ALA A 157 12.83 -23.35 11.21
CA ALA A 157 13.00 -22.78 9.89
C ALA A 157 13.66 -21.41 9.94
#